data_747ab85ef71ad881cdc2bc2dc34ed70d
#
_entry.id   747ab85ef71ad881cdc2bc2dc34ed70d
#
_cell.length_a   1.000
_cell.length_b   1.000
_cell.length_c   1.000
_cell.angle_alpha   90.00
_cell.angle_beta   90.00
_cell.angle_gamma   90.00
#
_symmetry.space_group_name_H-M   'P 1'
#
loop_
_entity.id
_entity.type
_entity.pdbx_description
1 polymer ?
#
loop_
_entity_poly.entity_id
_entity_poly.type
_entity_poly.pdbx_seq_one_letter_code
_entity_poly.pdbx_strand_id
1 'polypeptide(L)' 'MDDNMDYAMKVYPMHFENGKTEWCVEYPNLKGCVGGGDTIEEAIADAEATKAVYLRYLEENEKEQCSKS' A
#
# COMPACT_ATOMS: atom_id res chain seq x y z
N MET A 1 6.31 -11.94 15.64
CA MET A 1 6.11 -11.68 15.43
C MET A 1 5.99 -11.16 14.92
N ASP A 2 5.83 -10.83 14.63
CA ASP A 2 5.60 -10.32 14.26
C ASP A 2 5.47 -9.85 13.49
N ASP A 3 5.55 -9.69 13.29
CA ASP A 3 5.41 -9.36 12.68
C ASP A 3 5.02 -8.85 12.03
N ASN A 4 4.83 -8.63 11.79
CA ASN A 4 4.23 -8.20 11.35
C ASN A 4 4.01 -7.40 11.03
N MET A 5 3.92 -7.65 11.11
CA MET A 5 3.51 -6.88 11.04
C MET A 5 3.73 -5.81 10.64
N ASP A 6 4.41 -5.68 10.74
CA ASP A 6 4.71 -4.38 10.46
C ASP A 6 5.29 -4.22 9.15
N TYR A 7 4.58 -3.67 8.24
CA TYR A 7 5.08 -3.32 6.95
C TYR A 7 5.59 -1.90 7.01
N ALA A 8 6.88 -1.71 6.78
CA ALA A 8 7.44 -0.39 6.73
C ALA A 8 6.70 0.45 5.71
N MET A 9 6.54 1.72 6.03
CA MET A 9 5.76 2.63 5.21
C MET A 9 6.64 3.81 4.83
N LYS A 10 6.66 4.15 3.56
CA LYS A 10 7.41 5.27 3.05
C LYS A 10 6.43 6.38 2.69
N VAL A 11 6.58 7.55 3.28
CA VAL A 11 5.69 8.67 3.03
C VAL A 11 6.51 9.81 2.45
N TYR A 12 6.08 10.35 1.33
CA TYR A 12 6.82 11.42 0.69
C TYR A 12 5.87 12.31 -0.09
N PRO A 13 6.22 13.59 -0.28
CA PRO A 13 5.39 14.49 -1.06
C PRO A 13 5.73 14.41 -2.53
N MET A 14 4.74 14.66 -3.36
CA MET A 14 4.92 14.72 -4.80
C MET A 14 4.48 16.10 -5.26
N HIS A 15 5.38 16.83 -5.89
CA HIS A 15 5.10 18.19 -6.33
C HIS A 15 4.81 18.20 -7.83
N PHE A 16 3.73 18.84 -8.19
CA PHE A 16 3.34 18.92 -9.59
C PHE A 16 3.61 20.31 -10.13
N GLU A 17 3.68 20.40 -11.44
CA GLU A 17 4.01 21.65 -12.11
C GLU A 17 3.00 22.75 -11.84
N ASN A 18 1.75 22.37 -11.60
CA ASN A 18 0.73 23.37 -11.34
C ASN A 18 0.76 23.89 -9.91
N GLY A 19 1.81 23.54 -9.15
CA GLY A 19 1.94 24.02 -7.78
C GLY A 19 1.24 23.17 -6.76
N LYS A 20 0.63 22.10 -7.19
CA LYS A 20 -0.07 21.21 -6.29
C LYS A 20 0.90 20.24 -5.64
N THR A 21 0.61 19.83 -4.41
CA THR A 21 1.38 18.82 -3.70
C THR A 21 0.45 17.71 -3.29
N GLU A 22 0.88 16.50 -3.56
CA GLU A 22 0.13 15.32 -3.19
C GLU A 22 1.01 14.44 -2.32
N TRP A 23 0.45 13.83 -1.30
CA TRP A 23 1.21 12.95 -0.44
C TRP A 23 1.07 11.52 -0.94
N CYS A 24 2.19 10.82 -0.94
CA CYS A 24 2.23 9.45 -1.43
C CYS A 24 2.73 8.54 -0.32
N VAL A 25 2.14 7.36 -0.26
CA VAL A 25 2.54 6.35 0.72
C VAL A 25 2.83 5.07 -0.04
N GLU A 26 3.93 4.45 0.32
CA GLU A 26 4.36 3.25 -0.37
C GLU A 26 4.79 2.21 0.66
N TYR A 27 4.43 0.96 0.41
CA TYR A 27 4.92 -0.16 1.22
C TYR A 27 5.99 -0.87 0.41
N PRO A 28 7.27 -0.62 0.70
CA PRO A 28 8.33 -1.23 -0.11
C PRO A 28 8.31 -2.74 -0.10
N ASN A 29 7.79 -3.34 0.98
CA ASN A 29 7.74 -4.78 1.07
C ASN A 29 6.54 -5.38 0.35
N LEU A 30 5.61 -4.55 -0.10
CA LEU A 30 4.44 -5.02 -0.83
C LEU A 30 4.46 -4.39 -2.21
N LYS A 31 4.94 -5.14 -3.15
CA LYS A 31 5.16 -4.64 -4.49
C LYS A 31 3.88 -4.09 -5.09
N GLY A 32 3.93 -2.85 -5.54
CA GLY A 32 2.80 -2.22 -6.18
C GLY A 32 1.75 -1.70 -5.22
N CYS A 33 1.99 -1.77 -3.92
CA CYS A 33 1.02 -1.29 -2.95
C CYS A 33 1.33 0.16 -2.60
N VAL A 34 0.61 1.08 -3.19
CA VAL A 34 0.84 2.50 -2.98
C VAL A 34 -0.49 3.19 -2.74
N GLY A 35 -0.43 4.34 -2.09
CA GLY A 35 -1.60 5.15 -1.86
C GLY A 35 -1.26 6.61 -1.99
N GLY A 36 -2.26 7.46 -2.06
CA GLY A 36 -2.03 8.89 -2.20
C GLY A 36 -3.22 9.68 -1.74
N GLY A 37 -2.97 10.95 -1.43
CA GLY A 37 -4.01 11.85 -1.01
C GLY A 37 -3.50 13.26 -0.89
N ASP A 38 -4.42 14.18 -0.63
CA ASP A 38 -4.07 15.58 -0.49
C ASP A 38 -3.37 15.86 0.84
N THR A 39 -3.59 15.01 1.82
CA THR A 39 -2.94 15.13 3.12
C THR A 39 -2.26 13.82 3.45
N ILE A 40 -1.35 13.88 4.42
CA ILE A 40 -0.67 12.67 4.86
C ILE A 40 -1.67 11.65 5.38
N GLU A 41 -2.65 12.11 6.14
CA GLU A 41 -3.65 11.22 6.71
C GLU A 41 -4.45 10.51 5.63
N GLU A 42 -4.83 11.26 4.60
CA GLU A 42 -5.58 10.68 3.50
C GLU A 42 -4.73 9.67 2.74
N ALA A 43 -3.46 10.00 2.54
CA ALA A 43 -2.57 9.09 1.82
C ALA A 43 -2.40 7.79 2.60
N ILE A 44 -2.24 7.88 3.91
CA ILE A 44 -2.06 6.70 4.73
C ILE A 44 -3.34 5.85 4.70
N ALA A 45 -4.49 6.50 4.83
CA ALA A 45 -5.75 5.76 4.80
C ALA A 45 -5.92 5.03 3.47
N ASP A 46 -5.58 5.69 2.38
CA ASP A 46 -5.68 5.08 1.07
C ASP A 46 -4.72 3.89 0.95
N ALA A 47 -3.50 4.06 1.44
CA ALA A 47 -2.52 2.99 1.37
C ALA A 47 -2.93 1.81 2.22
N GLU A 48 -3.51 2.07 3.38
CA GLU A 48 -3.96 0.98 4.24
C GLU A 48 -5.09 0.19 3.60
N ALA A 49 -6.00 0.89 2.95
CA ALA A 49 -7.07 0.22 2.24
C ALA A 49 -6.52 -0.64 1.11
N THR A 50 -5.56 -0.10 0.38
CA THR A 50 -4.92 -0.82 -0.71
C THR A 50 -4.18 -2.05 -0.17
N LYS A 51 -3.50 -1.89 0.95
CA LYS A 51 -2.76 -3.00 1.55
C LYS A 51 -3.71 -4.14 1.92
N ALA A 52 -4.86 -3.80 2.50
CA ALA A 52 -5.81 -4.82 2.90
C ALA A 52 -6.29 -5.62 1.69
N VAL A 53 -6.59 -4.94 0.61
CA VAL A 53 -7.02 -5.61 -0.60
C VAL A 53 -5.89 -6.46 -1.19
N TYR A 54 -4.68 -5.92 -1.16
CA TYR A 54 -3.53 -6.61 -1.72
C TYR A 54 -3.24 -7.91 -0.97
N LEU A 55 -3.27 -7.84 0.36
CA LEU A 55 -3.01 -9.04 1.16
C LEU A 55 -4.09 -10.09 0.95
N ARG A 56 -5.32 -9.64 0.82
CA ARG A 56 -6.42 -10.54 0.56
C ARG A 56 -6.26 -11.22 -0.79
N TYR A 57 -5.84 -10.46 -1.78
CA TYR A 57 -5.60 -10.99 -3.10
C TYR A 57 -4.51 -12.05 -3.09
N LEU A 58 -3.43 -11.80 -2.37
CA LEU A 58 -2.36 -12.77 -2.26
C LEU A 58 -2.83 -14.05 -1.60
N GLU A 59 -3.64 -13.90 -0.56
CA GLU A 59 -4.16 -15.04 0.15
C GLU A 59 -5.01 -15.91 -0.76
N GLU A 60 -5.87 -15.28 -1.53
CA GLU A 60 -6.73 -16.00 -2.44
C GLU A 60 -5.95 -16.68 -3.54
N ASN A 61 -4.92 -16.01 -4.04
CA ASN A 61 -4.08 -16.59 -5.07
C ASN A 61 -3.33 -17.80 -4.56
N GLU A 62 -2.83 -17.71 -3.33
CA GLU A 62 -2.12 -18.82 -2.73
C GLU A 62 -3.03 -20.02 -2.61
N LYS A 63 -4.26 -19.79 -2.19
CA LYS A 63 -5.22 -20.86 -2.06
C LYS A 63 -5.49 -21.52 -3.39
N GLU A 64 -5.64 -20.71 -4.41
CA GLU A 64 -5.90 -21.23 -5.74
C GLU A 64 -4.74 -22.08 -6.23
N GLN A 65 -3.54 -21.60 -6.00
CA GLN A 65 -2.36 -22.32 -6.43
C GLN A 65 -2.26 -23.66 -5.70
N CYS A 66 -2.55 -23.64 -4.43
CA CYS A 66 -2.54 -24.88 -3.66
C CYS A 66 -3.59 -25.86 -4.18
N SER A 67 -4.75 -25.35 -4.51
CA SER A 67 -5.80 -26.21 -5.01
C SER A 67 -5.41 -26.87 -6.32
N LYS A 68 -4.73 -26.12 -7.15
CA LYS A 68 -4.34 -26.64 -8.44
C LYS A 68 -3.26 -27.69 -8.34
N SER A 69 -2.43 -27.55 -7.36
CA SER A 69 -1.38 -28.52 -7.16
C SER A 69 -1.94 -29.81 -6.65
#